data_1efb12d8947317b0282645a88caf5566
#
_entry.id   1efb12d8947317b0282645a88caf5566
#
_cell.length_a   1.000
_cell.length_b   1.000
_cell.length_c   1.000
_cell.angle_alpha   90.00
_cell.angle_beta   90.00
_cell.angle_gamma   90.00
#
_symmetry.space_group_name_H-M   'P 1'
#
loop_
_entity.id
_entity.type
_entity.pdbx_description
1 polymer ?
#
loop_
_entity_poly.entity_id
_entity_poly.type
_entity_poly.pdbx_seq_one_letter_code
_entity_poly.pdbx_strand_id
1 'polypeptide(L)'
;MPVVLGCWAVATAVLAGTAVPVCGAGGHAPLSGFTAPTVGVLSNVTAAEGVSSSRAAGARYVEGSNVLRLASGRWLYLPAGRTVSVVVAAGDAGALRQIGQSRVWLASGRVPGRSVAERAAAARALLAMRALLRPNGAMAAGWSPGWMYSWPRDSSFACAAFAHTGHDAEAFRILRHSAATQRGDGSWEARTKLDGSGPPDGRRWQLDANGWVPWAVWQWYRAAPADGRRARLMTLYPMIVKAADRAARSLGADGLPPASPDYWELMTSSPNIGTAAPLLAGLNASADLAREAGRPGDAARWARAARRLSAGISKRFFPLGYQRTVDGRHGRDSAVTFMAPPFNSAPAGLPAALEATYRALRLPNGGLTPGDDPGAPWGATAWTPSTAFFALAWAAGGRPAKAGPVLEWVLSKRNALGELPEKVDKAGRAASVAPLAWTGSIVVLSLVALEGGGLPAPPLQP
;
A
#
# COMPACT_ATOMS: atom_id res chain seq x y z
N MET A 1 -41.85 -66.64 24.44
CA MET A 1 -40.92 -65.74 23.71
C MET A 1 -40.79 -64.47 24.51
N PRO A 2 -39.66 -64.22 25.17
CA PRO A 2 -39.53 -63.06 26.03
C PRO A 2 -39.00 -61.79 25.20
N VAL A 3 -39.61 -60.67 25.45
CA VAL A 3 -39.21 -59.39 25.03
C VAL A 3 -38.19 -58.82 26.00
N VAL A 4 -36.99 -58.53 25.55
CA VAL A 4 -35.94 -57.87 26.35
C VAL A 4 -36.07 -56.38 26.23
N LEU A 5 -36.37 -55.69 27.31
CA LEU A 5 -36.28 -54.26 27.48
C LEU A 5 -34.81 -53.84 27.70
N GLY A 6 -34.23 -53.12 26.77
CA GLY A 6 -32.91 -52.48 26.92
C GLY A 6 -33.05 -51.06 27.45
N CYS A 7 -32.50 -50.80 28.66
CA CYS A 7 -32.32 -49.47 29.24
C CYS A 7 -31.30 -48.66 28.45
N TRP A 8 -31.69 -47.47 27.98
CA TRP A 8 -30.77 -46.46 27.47
C TRP A 8 -30.32 -45.54 28.60
N ALA A 9 -29.04 -45.65 28.96
CA ALA A 9 -28.41 -44.66 29.83
C ALA A 9 -28.05 -43.44 29.02
N VAL A 10 -28.60 -42.27 29.39
CA VAL A 10 -28.24 -40.97 28.83
C VAL A 10 -26.91 -40.57 29.48
N ALA A 11 -25.82 -40.66 28.71
CA ALA A 11 -24.54 -40.09 29.09
C ALA A 11 -24.53 -38.61 28.65
N THR A 12 -24.60 -37.71 29.61
CA THR A 12 -24.38 -36.28 29.43
C THR A 12 -22.89 -36.04 29.12
N ALA A 13 -22.54 -35.94 27.84
CA ALA A 13 -21.21 -35.49 27.43
C ALA A 13 -21.13 -33.94 27.54
N VAL A 14 -20.36 -33.48 28.53
CA VAL A 14 -19.92 -32.08 28.61
C VAL A 14 -18.97 -31.84 27.45
N LEU A 15 -19.44 -31.18 26.42
CA LEU A 15 -18.58 -30.68 25.33
C LEU A 15 -17.70 -29.58 25.90
N ALA A 16 -16.45 -29.89 26.19
CA ALA A 16 -15.39 -28.91 26.35
C ALA A 16 -15.24 -28.20 25.00
N GLY A 17 -15.66 -26.94 24.93
CA GLY A 17 -15.49 -26.09 23.79
C GLY A 17 -14.00 -25.89 23.50
N THR A 18 -13.49 -26.56 22.50
CA THR A 18 -12.21 -26.21 21.90
C THR A 18 -12.40 -24.86 21.20
N ALA A 19 -11.93 -23.80 21.84
CA ALA A 19 -11.80 -22.50 21.20
C ALA A 19 -10.91 -22.69 19.96
N VAL A 20 -11.53 -22.56 18.78
CA VAL A 20 -10.81 -22.43 17.53
C VAL A 20 -9.99 -21.16 17.66
N PRO A 21 -8.65 -21.18 17.52
CA PRO A 21 -7.88 -19.97 17.55
C PRO A 21 -8.34 -19.11 16.37
N VAL A 22 -8.98 -17.99 16.66
CA VAL A 22 -9.21 -16.93 15.69
C VAL A 22 -7.82 -16.52 15.21
N CYS A 23 -7.46 -16.88 13.97
CA CYS A 23 -6.27 -16.36 13.33
C CYS A 23 -6.38 -14.85 13.35
N GLY A 24 -5.71 -14.23 14.31
CA GLY A 24 -5.65 -12.78 14.45
C GLY A 24 -5.23 -12.15 13.13
N ALA A 25 -5.86 -11.05 12.80
CA ALA A 25 -5.44 -10.14 11.76
C ALA A 25 -3.93 -10.05 11.76
N GLY A 26 -3.33 -9.90 10.59
CA GLY A 26 -1.89 -9.80 10.35
C GLY A 26 -1.05 -8.92 11.28
N GLY A 27 -1.41 -8.90 12.53
CA GLY A 27 -0.55 -8.67 13.66
C GLY A 27 0.45 -9.81 13.62
N HIS A 28 1.62 -9.53 13.10
CA HIS A 28 2.74 -10.44 13.11
C HIS A 28 2.86 -10.97 14.53
N ALA A 29 2.48 -12.25 14.74
CA ALA A 29 2.80 -12.93 15.99
C ALA A 29 4.28 -12.66 16.26
N PRO A 30 4.69 -12.34 17.49
CA PRO A 30 6.09 -12.19 17.79
C PRO A 30 6.76 -13.51 17.42
N LEU A 31 7.53 -13.49 16.33
CA LEU A 31 8.36 -14.60 15.95
C LEU A 31 9.35 -14.78 17.09
N SER A 32 9.22 -15.85 17.86
CA SER A 32 10.18 -16.29 18.86
C SER A 32 11.47 -16.66 18.13
N GLY A 33 12.36 -15.69 18.05
CA GLY A 33 13.60 -15.73 17.29
C GLY A 33 13.94 -14.33 16.79
N PHE A 34 14.10 -13.36 17.74
CA PHE A 34 14.31 -11.95 17.44
C PHE A 34 15.64 -11.74 16.74
N THR A 35 15.63 -11.66 15.43
CA THR A 35 16.55 -10.78 14.73
C THR A 35 16.13 -9.34 15.01
N ALA A 36 17.08 -8.49 15.42
CA ALA A 36 16.82 -7.08 15.72
C ALA A 36 16.01 -6.43 14.57
N PRO A 37 15.01 -5.57 14.87
CA PRO A 37 14.15 -5.00 13.84
C PRO A 37 15.00 -4.24 12.82
N THR A 38 14.68 -4.44 11.54
CA THR A 38 15.30 -3.72 10.43
C THR A 38 14.80 -2.27 10.44
N VAL A 39 15.73 -1.33 10.48
CA VAL A 39 15.45 0.11 10.56
C VAL A 39 15.99 0.90 9.37
N GLY A 40 16.52 0.21 8.37
CA GLY A 40 17.02 0.76 7.13
C GLY A 40 17.29 -0.33 6.12
N VAL A 41 17.63 0.05 4.89
CA VAL A 41 17.94 -0.89 3.82
C VAL A 41 19.12 -0.42 2.99
N LEU A 42 20.08 -1.30 2.80
CA LEU A 42 21.15 -1.17 1.81
C LEU A 42 20.74 -1.90 0.54
N SER A 43 21.19 -1.44 -0.61
CA SER A 43 20.91 -2.13 -1.87
C SER A 43 22.00 -1.88 -2.91
N ASN A 44 22.11 -2.83 -3.81
CA ASN A 44 22.73 -2.66 -5.12
C ASN A 44 21.71 -3.01 -6.22
N VAL A 45 22.15 -3.18 -7.46
CA VAL A 45 21.25 -3.45 -8.59
C VAL A 45 20.47 -4.78 -8.42
N THR A 46 21.05 -5.78 -7.74
CA THR A 46 20.50 -7.16 -7.69
C THR A 46 20.08 -7.60 -6.30
N ALA A 47 20.65 -7.01 -5.25
CA ALA A 47 20.45 -7.45 -3.88
C ALA A 47 20.05 -6.28 -2.95
N ALA A 48 19.44 -6.63 -1.81
CA ALA A 48 19.20 -5.73 -0.70
C ALA A 48 19.58 -6.41 0.62
N GLU A 49 19.95 -5.63 1.61
CA GLU A 49 20.31 -6.08 2.96
C GLU A 49 19.70 -5.14 4.00
N GLY A 50 19.04 -5.71 5.00
CA GLY A 50 18.47 -4.94 6.10
C GLY A 50 19.56 -4.41 7.04
N VAL A 51 19.33 -3.21 7.56
CA VAL A 51 20.17 -2.58 8.59
C VAL A 51 19.48 -2.75 9.93
N SER A 52 20.13 -3.46 10.86
CA SER A 52 19.63 -3.62 12.24
C SER A 52 19.78 -2.33 13.05
N SER A 53 18.99 -2.20 14.11
CA SER A 53 19.07 -1.06 15.04
C SER A 53 20.48 -0.86 15.63
N SER A 54 21.21 -1.94 15.92
CA SER A 54 22.58 -1.88 16.43
C SER A 54 23.56 -1.32 15.38
N ARG A 55 23.43 -1.74 14.12
CA ARG A 55 24.26 -1.20 13.01
C ARG A 55 23.91 0.24 12.66
N ALA A 56 22.67 0.64 12.91
CA ALA A 56 22.18 2.00 12.68
C ALA A 56 22.53 3.00 13.78
N ALA A 57 23.02 2.54 14.93
CA ALA A 57 23.34 3.41 16.05
C ALA A 57 24.38 4.46 15.66
N GLY A 58 24.00 5.75 15.72
CA GLY A 58 24.83 6.87 15.29
C GLY A 58 25.16 6.93 13.79
N ALA A 59 24.60 6.04 12.98
CA ALA A 59 24.79 6.05 11.54
C ALA A 59 23.84 7.03 10.85
N ARG A 60 24.22 7.47 9.64
CA ARG A 60 23.38 8.29 8.74
C ARG A 60 23.66 7.89 7.31
N TYR A 61 22.65 7.95 6.46
CA TYR A 61 22.90 7.83 5.03
C TYR A 61 23.74 8.99 4.51
N VAL A 62 24.67 8.67 3.61
CA VAL A 62 25.32 9.70 2.80
C VAL A 62 24.26 10.29 1.88
N GLU A 63 24.17 11.61 1.85
CA GLU A 63 23.13 12.34 1.14
C GLU A 63 22.96 11.88 -0.29
N GLY A 64 21.71 11.66 -0.69
CA GLY A 64 21.34 11.18 -2.02
C GLY A 64 21.74 9.75 -2.32
N SER A 65 21.93 8.87 -1.30
CA SER A 65 22.39 7.50 -1.51
C SER A 65 21.82 6.48 -0.51
N ASN A 66 22.08 5.19 -0.78
CA ASN A 66 21.87 4.08 0.17
C ASN A 66 23.20 3.61 0.80
N VAL A 67 24.21 4.45 0.86
CA VAL A 67 25.47 4.22 1.59
C VAL A 67 25.34 4.83 2.97
N LEU A 68 25.67 4.08 4.03
CA LEU A 68 25.66 4.56 5.42
C LEU A 68 27.04 5.03 5.84
N ARG A 69 27.11 6.22 6.42
CA ARG A 69 28.22 6.65 7.24
C ARG A 69 27.96 6.19 8.68
N LEU A 70 28.82 5.34 9.20
CA LEU A 70 28.75 4.82 10.56
C LEU A 70 29.25 5.85 11.59
N ALA A 71 28.95 5.65 12.87
CA ALA A 71 29.47 6.48 13.97
C ALA A 71 31.02 6.54 14.00
N SER A 72 31.70 5.49 13.58
CA SER A 72 33.15 5.43 13.42
C SER A 72 33.72 6.28 12.28
N GLY A 73 32.88 6.95 11.48
CA GLY A 73 33.27 7.67 10.27
C GLY A 73 33.46 6.78 9.04
N ARG A 74 33.56 5.46 9.21
CA ARG A 74 33.65 4.49 8.09
C ARG A 74 32.30 4.40 7.34
N TRP A 75 32.34 3.88 6.12
CA TRP A 75 31.17 3.71 5.29
C TRP A 75 30.75 2.26 5.20
N LEU A 76 29.42 2.02 5.19
CA LEU A 76 28.80 0.72 5.02
C LEU A 76 27.95 0.76 3.76
N TYR A 77 28.17 -0.16 2.83
CA TYR A 77 27.37 -0.28 1.61
C TYR A 77 27.33 -1.72 1.10
N LEU A 78 26.40 -2.00 0.21
CA LEU A 78 26.24 -3.30 -0.44
C LEU A 78 26.87 -3.21 -1.85
N PRO A 79 28.08 -3.79 -2.09
CA PRO A 79 28.73 -3.69 -3.39
C PRO A 79 27.93 -4.38 -4.50
N ALA A 80 28.13 -3.94 -5.74
CA ALA A 80 27.55 -4.60 -6.92
C ALA A 80 27.96 -6.08 -6.97
N GLY A 81 26.99 -6.97 -7.28
CA GLY A 81 27.19 -8.41 -7.34
C GLY A 81 27.38 -9.10 -5.98
N ARG A 82 27.29 -8.39 -4.86
CA ARG A 82 27.35 -8.98 -3.52
C ARG A 82 25.98 -9.02 -2.87
N THR A 83 25.81 -9.96 -1.94
CA THR A 83 24.60 -10.09 -1.10
C THR A 83 24.84 -9.66 0.35
N VAL A 84 26.09 -9.39 0.71
CA VAL A 84 26.52 -8.95 2.03
C VAL A 84 27.26 -7.62 1.91
N SER A 85 26.91 -6.68 2.79
CA SER A 85 27.51 -5.35 2.87
C SER A 85 28.93 -5.40 3.42
N VAL A 86 29.71 -4.39 3.07
CA VAL A 86 31.10 -4.21 3.52
C VAL A 86 31.28 -2.86 4.23
N VAL A 87 32.17 -2.85 5.21
CA VAL A 87 32.61 -1.63 5.89
C VAL A 87 33.94 -1.19 5.30
N VAL A 88 33.98 0.01 4.73
CA VAL A 88 35.13 0.57 4.04
C VAL A 88 35.55 1.92 4.63
N ALA A 89 36.71 2.45 4.26
CA ALA A 89 37.11 3.81 4.57
C ALA A 89 36.16 4.82 3.90
N ALA A 90 36.00 6.00 4.50
CA ALA A 90 35.33 7.11 3.82
C ALA A 90 36.10 7.47 2.55
N GLY A 91 35.36 7.66 1.43
CA GLY A 91 36.00 7.92 0.13
C GLY A 91 36.33 6.67 -0.70
N ASP A 92 35.96 5.46 -0.22
CA ASP A 92 36.11 4.23 -1.02
C ASP A 92 35.51 4.38 -2.42
N ALA A 93 36.27 3.99 -3.44
CA ALA A 93 35.88 4.18 -4.83
C ALA A 93 34.59 3.42 -5.23
N GLY A 94 34.35 2.24 -4.65
CA GLY A 94 33.11 1.46 -4.87
C GLY A 94 31.90 2.16 -4.27
N ALA A 95 32.01 2.63 -3.04
CA ALA A 95 30.98 3.39 -2.34
C ALA A 95 30.69 4.71 -3.05
N LEU A 96 31.71 5.45 -3.50
CA LEU A 96 31.56 6.69 -4.27
C LEU A 96 30.81 6.46 -5.59
N ARG A 97 31.13 5.37 -6.32
CA ARG A 97 30.37 5.02 -7.54
C ARG A 97 28.89 4.78 -7.24
N GLN A 98 28.56 4.06 -6.16
CA GLN A 98 27.16 3.79 -5.78
C GLN A 98 26.44 5.07 -5.34
N ILE A 99 27.11 5.99 -4.64
CA ILE A 99 26.58 7.32 -4.31
C ILE A 99 26.26 8.09 -5.60
N GLY A 100 27.21 8.14 -6.54
CA GLY A 100 27.04 8.80 -7.84
C GLY A 100 25.85 8.21 -8.62
N GLN A 101 25.75 6.90 -8.73
CA GLN A 101 24.62 6.22 -9.38
C GLN A 101 23.27 6.53 -8.73
N SER A 102 23.22 6.62 -7.42
CA SER A 102 21.99 6.97 -6.69
C SER A 102 21.57 8.41 -6.96
N ARG A 103 22.52 9.34 -6.98
CA ARG A 103 22.28 10.76 -7.29
C ARG A 103 21.85 10.98 -8.75
N VAL A 104 22.51 10.31 -9.69
CA VAL A 104 22.12 10.34 -11.10
C VAL A 104 20.69 9.82 -11.27
N TRP A 105 20.34 8.74 -10.59
CA TRP A 105 18.99 8.21 -10.64
C TRP A 105 17.96 9.18 -10.03
N LEU A 106 18.22 9.80 -8.88
CA LEU A 106 17.33 10.82 -8.32
C LEU A 106 17.13 12.01 -9.29
N ALA A 107 18.22 12.42 -9.95
CA ALA A 107 18.23 13.53 -10.90
C ALA A 107 17.57 13.18 -12.25
N SER A 108 17.41 11.88 -12.58
CA SER A 108 16.70 11.46 -13.82
C SER A 108 15.19 11.63 -13.72
N GLY A 109 14.67 11.86 -12.53
CA GLY A 109 13.29 12.21 -12.26
C GLY A 109 13.19 13.55 -11.52
N ARG A 110 12.15 13.68 -10.69
CA ARG A 110 12.00 14.82 -9.77
C ARG A 110 11.83 14.36 -8.33
N VAL A 111 12.31 15.17 -7.41
CA VAL A 111 12.15 14.97 -5.97
C VAL A 111 11.13 16.00 -5.46
N PRO A 112 9.89 15.60 -5.16
CA PRO A 112 8.86 16.55 -4.76
C PRO A 112 9.09 17.11 -3.36
N GLY A 113 8.62 18.34 -3.10
CA GLY A 113 8.66 18.99 -1.79
C GLY A 113 8.81 20.50 -1.89
N ARG A 114 8.04 21.20 -1.08
CA ARG A 114 7.96 22.69 -1.05
C ARG A 114 9.09 23.28 -0.22
N SER A 115 9.69 22.49 0.69
CA SER A 115 10.81 22.88 1.54
C SER A 115 12.01 21.95 1.36
N VAL A 116 13.18 22.37 1.83
CA VAL A 116 14.39 21.54 1.87
C VAL A 116 14.14 20.24 2.66
N ALA A 117 13.43 20.32 3.79
CA ALA A 117 13.11 19.18 4.63
C ALA A 117 12.16 18.20 3.93
N GLU A 118 11.12 18.69 3.23
CA GLU A 118 10.22 17.86 2.44
C GLU A 118 10.96 17.15 1.29
N ARG A 119 11.79 17.87 0.54
CA ARG A 119 12.61 17.27 -0.53
C ARG A 119 13.60 16.23 0.00
N ALA A 120 14.25 16.47 1.13
CA ALA A 120 15.13 15.48 1.75
C ALA A 120 14.37 14.22 2.16
N ALA A 121 13.14 14.36 2.67
CA ALA A 121 12.28 13.23 3.02
C ALA A 121 11.81 12.47 1.76
N ALA A 122 11.41 13.18 0.71
CA ALA A 122 11.03 12.56 -0.56
C ALA A 122 12.19 11.80 -1.21
N ALA A 123 13.39 12.40 -1.24
CA ALA A 123 14.59 11.74 -1.75
C ALA A 123 14.88 10.44 -0.97
N ARG A 124 14.79 10.49 0.37
CA ARG A 124 14.99 9.28 1.19
C ARG A 124 13.93 8.22 0.90
N ALA A 125 12.66 8.60 0.81
CA ALA A 125 11.57 7.67 0.50
C ALA A 125 11.74 7.04 -0.90
N LEU A 126 12.08 7.82 -1.92
CA LEU A 126 12.35 7.32 -3.27
C LEU A 126 13.53 6.34 -3.29
N LEU A 127 14.63 6.64 -2.61
CA LEU A 127 15.79 5.75 -2.51
C LEU A 127 15.48 4.47 -1.74
N ALA A 128 14.66 4.56 -0.69
CA ALA A 128 14.20 3.40 0.06
C ALA A 128 13.31 2.49 -0.82
N MET A 129 12.34 3.06 -1.51
CA MET A 129 11.49 2.31 -2.45
C MET A 129 12.31 1.67 -3.57
N ARG A 130 13.30 2.39 -4.14
CA ARG A 130 14.21 1.82 -5.14
C ARG A 130 14.99 0.63 -4.58
N ALA A 131 15.44 0.69 -3.33
CA ALA A 131 16.12 -0.42 -2.67
C ALA A 131 15.22 -1.65 -2.45
N LEU A 132 13.93 -1.42 -2.22
CA LEU A 132 12.93 -2.48 -2.05
C LEU A 132 12.42 -3.06 -3.37
N LEU A 133 12.62 -2.38 -4.49
CA LEU A 133 12.22 -2.85 -5.82
C LEU A 133 13.24 -3.87 -6.36
N ARG A 134 12.77 -5.08 -6.66
CA ARG A 134 13.61 -6.16 -7.18
C ARG A 134 13.77 -6.07 -8.72
N PRO A 135 14.80 -6.71 -9.30
CA PRO A 135 15.03 -6.69 -10.76
C PRO A 135 13.84 -7.20 -11.58
N ASN A 136 13.10 -8.19 -11.09
CA ASN A 136 11.89 -8.73 -11.73
C ASN A 136 10.64 -7.85 -11.57
N GLY A 137 10.73 -6.72 -10.86
CA GLY A 137 9.63 -5.81 -10.62
C GLY A 137 8.82 -6.06 -9.35
N ALA A 138 9.13 -7.10 -8.58
CA ALA A 138 8.53 -7.32 -7.28
C ALA A 138 8.89 -6.18 -6.33
N MET A 139 7.89 -5.55 -5.73
CA MET A 139 8.07 -4.50 -4.73
C MET A 139 7.93 -5.09 -3.34
N ALA A 140 9.03 -5.19 -2.59
CA ALA A 140 8.97 -5.59 -1.20
C ALA A 140 8.29 -4.50 -0.36
N ALA A 141 7.36 -4.87 0.53
CA ALA A 141 6.74 -3.90 1.44
C ALA A 141 7.76 -3.30 2.43
N GLY A 142 8.71 -4.10 2.87
CA GLY A 142 9.85 -3.71 3.71
C GLY A 142 10.90 -4.79 3.71
N TRP A 143 12.03 -4.58 4.38
CA TRP A 143 13.14 -5.54 4.38
C TRP A 143 13.33 -6.20 5.75
N SER A 144 12.24 -6.68 6.31
CA SER A 144 12.22 -7.50 7.55
C SER A 144 11.43 -8.77 7.31
N PRO A 145 11.67 -9.84 8.08
CA PRO A 145 10.81 -11.02 8.06
C PRO A 145 9.34 -10.62 8.20
N GLY A 146 8.47 -11.19 7.35
CA GLY A 146 7.04 -10.83 7.31
C GLY A 146 6.69 -9.68 6.35
N TRP A 147 7.64 -8.80 5.97
CA TRP A 147 7.46 -7.73 4.98
C TRP A 147 8.25 -7.94 3.68
N MET A 148 9.15 -8.92 3.61
CA MET A 148 9.90 -9.27 2.39
C MET A 148 9.03 -10.03 1.38
N TYR A 149 7.84 -9.49 1.11
CA TYR A 149 6.87 -9.99 0.15
C TYR A 149 6.30 -8.83 -0.66
N SER A 150 5.71 -9.15 -1.80
CA SER A 150 5.06 -8.18 -2.68
C SER A 150 3.55 -8.25 -2.52
N TRP A 151 2.93 -7.17 -2.05
CA TRP A 151 1.49 -6.98 -2.06
C TRP A 151 1.07 -6.18 -3.29
N PRO A 152 0.05 -6.60 -4.04
CA PRO A 152 -0.44 -5.84 -5.20
C PRO A 152 -0.84 -4.41 -4.85
N ARG A 153 -1.45 -4.19 -3.68
CA ARG A 153 -1.82 -2.85 -3.18
C ARG A 153 -0.60 -1.96 -2.99
N ASP A 154 0.36 -2.39 -2.17
CA ASP A 154 1.60 -1.64 -1.87
C ASP A 154 2.38 -1.34 -3.14
N SER A 155 2.50 -2.33 -4.02
CA SER A 155 3.15 -2.20 -5.33
C SER A 155 2.46 -1.16 -6.22
N SER A 156 1.13 -1.07 -6.16
CA SER A 156 0.34 -0.10 -6.92
C SER A 156 0.62 1.35 -6.50
N PHE A 157 0.74 1.59 -5.19
CA PHE A 157 1.13 2.90 -4.67
C PHE A 157 2.57 3.27 -5.04
N ALA A 158 3.50 2.31 -4.95
CA ALA A 158 4.88 2.53 -5.36
C ALA A 158 5.00 2.82 -6.86
N CYS A 159 4.23 2.11 -7.69
CA CYS A 159 4.13 2.37 -9.12
C CYS A 159 3.68 3.81 -9.40
N ALA A 160 2.59 4.26 -8.76
CA ALA A 160 2.08 5.62 -8.93
C ALA A 160 3.12 6.66 -8.47
N ALA A 161 3.78 6.44 -7.32
CA ALA A 161 4.81 7.35 -6.83
C ALA A 161 6.01 7.47 -7.79
N PHE A 162 6.52 6.35 -8.31
CA PHE A 162 7.58 6.37 -9.31
C PHE A 162 7.14 7.04 -10.61
N ALA A 163 5.93 6.76 -11.10
CA ALA A 163 5.40 7.36 -12.31
C ALA A 163 5.32 8.90 -12.19
N HIS A 164 4.71 9.39 -11.12
CA HIS A 164 4.54 10.83 -10.91
C HIS A 164 5.83 11.57 -10.54
N THR A 165 6.91 10.85 -10.25
CA THR A 165 8.25 11.42 -10.05
C THR A 165 9.18 11.22 -11.25
N GLY A 166 8.68 10.72 -12.37
CA GLY A 166 9.45 10.57 -13.63
C GLY A 166 10.32 9.31 -13.69
N HIS A 167 10.22 8.41 -12.71
CA HIS A 167 10.91 7.12 -12.70
C HIS A 167 10.06 6.06 -13.42
N ASP A 168 9.77 6.34 -14.69
CA ASP A 168 8.88 5.53 -15.55
C ASP A 168 9.31 4.07 -15.69
N ALA A 169 10.61 3.81 -15.77
CA ALA A 169 11.13 2.46 -15.91
C ALA A 169 10.84 1.58 -14.67
N GLU A 170 10.95 2.15 -13.47
CA GLU A 170 10.62 1.49 -12.22
C GLU A 170 9.10 1.23 -12.11
N ALA A 171 8.29 2.23 -12.44
CA ALA A 171 6.84 2.10 -12.46
C ALA A 171 6.37 0.99 -13.42
N PHE A 172 6.85 1.01 -14.64
CA PHE A 172 6.48 0.00 -15.65
C PHE A 172 6.95 -1.41 -15.28
N ARG A 173 8.11 -1.53 -14.65
CA ARG A 173 8.63 -2.81 -14.18
C ARG A 173 7.74 -3.44 -13.11
N ILE A 174 7.20 -2.62 -12.18
CA ILE A 174 6.21 -3.06 -11.18
C ILE A 174 4.95 -3.58 -11.89
N LEU A 175 4.43 -2.87 -12.88
CA LEU A 175 3.23 -3.28 -13.62
C LEU A 175 3.44 -4.59 -14.38
N ARG A 176 4.62 -4.79 -14.95
CA ARG A 176 4.97 -6.07 -15.59
C ARG A 176 4.98 -7.23 -14.60
N HIS A 177 5.50 -7.00 -13.39
CA HIS A 177 5.46 -8.01 -12.32
C HIS A 177 4.01 -8.32 -11.91
N SER A 178 3.16 -7.29 -11.78
CA SER A 178 1.73 -7.48 -11.51
C SER A 178 1.05 -8.32 -12.59
N ALA A 179 1.41 -8.11 -13.87
CA ALA A 179 0.89 -8.92 -14.96
C ALA A 179 1.38 -10.38 -14.90
N ALA A 180 2.65 -10.60 -14.54
CA ALA A 180 3.24 -11.93 -14.43
C ALA A 180 2.68 -12.75 -13.24
N THR A 181 2.22 -12.09 -12.17
CA THR A 181 1.70 -12.74 -10.96
C THR A 181 0.16 -12.79 -10.91
N GLN A 182 -0.52 -12.30 -11.97
CA GLN A 182 -1.97 -12.39 -12.06
C GLN A 182 -2.42 -13.83 -12.26
N ARG A 183 -3.38 -14.27 -11.46
CA ARG A 183 -4.01 -15.59 -11.58
C ARG A 183 -4.86 -15.70 -12.86
N GLY A 184 -5.10 -16.95 -13.27
CA GLY A 184 -5.90 -17.23 -14.47
C GLY A 184 -7.32 -16.64 -14.43
N ASP A 185 -7.92 -16.56 -13.23
CA ASP A 185 -9.25 -16.00 -12.99
C ASP A 185 -9.27 -14.45 -12.91
N GLY A 186 -8.12 -13.80 -13.06
CA GLY A 186 -7.97 -12.34 -13.03
C GLY A 186 -7.73 -11.73 -11.64
N SER A 187 -7.67 -12.55 -10.60
CA SER A 187 -7.33 -12.10 -9.24
C SER A 187 -5.82 -12.12 -8.98
N TRP A 188 -5.43 -11.69 -7.78
CA TRP A 188 -4.07 -11.84 -7.23
C TRP A 188 -4.13 -12.47 -5.86
N GLU A 189 -3.05 -13.12 -5.45
CA GLU A 189 -2.85 -13.46 -4.05
C GLU A 189 -2.76 -12.19 -3.21
N ALA A 190 -3.08 -12.29 -1.90
CA ALA A 190 -2.93 -11.15 -0.99
C ALA A 190 -1.49 -10.62 -1.01
N ARG A 191 -0.53 -11.54 -1.05
CA ARG A 191 0.90 -11.26 -1.25
C ARG A 191 1.62 -12.43 -1.89
N THR A 192 2.73 -12.15 -2.53
CA THR A 192 3.61 -13.17 -3.15
C THR A 192 5.03 -13.07 -2.62
N LYS A 193 5.79 -14.16 -2.75
CA LYS A 193 7.23 -14.14 -2.61
C LYS A 193 7.84 -13.22 -3.66
N LEU A 194 9.02 -12.68 -3.37
CA LEU A 194 9.67 -11.69 -4.25
C LEU A 194 10.17 -12.28 -5.57
N ASP A 195 10.32 -13.59 -5.67
CA ASP A 195 10.61 -14.30 -6.92
C ASP A 195 9.39 -14.51 -7.81
N GLY A 196 8.18 -14.25 -7.28
CA GLY A 196 6.90 -14.45 -7.97
C GLY A 196 6.40 -15.90 -7.93
N SER A 197 7.02 -16.81 -7.18
CA SER A 197 6.69 -18.24 -7.13
C SER A 197 5.37 -18.57 -6.40
N GLY A 198 4.61 -17.56 -5.99
CA GLY A 198 3.30 -17.74 -5.34
C GLY A 198 3.23 -17.18 -3.91
N PRO A 199 2.11 -17.45 -3.20
CA PRO A 199 1.91 -16.95 -1.84
C PRO A 199 2.88 -17.62 -0.86
N PRO A 200 3.33 -16.87 0.19
CA PRO A 200 4.19 -17.44 1.22
C PRO A 200 3.42 -18.25 2.28
N ASP A 201 2.12 -18.05 2.37
CA ASP A 201 1.24 -18.61 3.41
C ASP A 201 -0.20 -18.82 2.90
N GLY A 202 -1.07 -19.41 3.73
CA GLY A 202 -2.48 -19.68 3.42
C GLY A 202 -3.43 -18.49 3.60
N ARG A 203 -2.93 -17.27 3.56
CA ARG A 203 -3.69 -16.05 3.69
C ARG A 203 -4.73 -15.93 2.56
N ARG A 204 -5.95 -15.54 2.89
CA ARG A 204 -7.00 -15.38 1.88
C ARG A 204 -6.65 -14.26 0.91
N TRP A 205 -6.91 -14.49 -0.39
CA TRP A 205 -6.77 -13.46 -1.41
C TRP A 205 -7.72 -12.28 -1.13
N GLN A 206 -7.33 -11.10 -1.60
CA GLN A 206 -8.05 -9.85 -1.40
C GLN A 206 -8.55 -9.33 -2.75
N LEU A 207 -9.83 -8.92 -2.79
CA LEU A 207 -10.45 -8.43 -4.02
C LEU A 207 -10.02 -6.99 -4.37
N ASP A 208 -9.51 -6.22 -3.41
CA ASP A 208 -9.04 -4.85 -3.59
C ASP A 208 -7.93 -4.72 -4.65
N ALA A 209 -7.11 -5.75 -4.83
CA ALA A 209 -6.10 -5.81 -5.88
C ALA A 209 -6.67 -5.59 -7.28
N ASN A 210 -7.91 -6.08 -7.53
CA ASN A 210 -8.62 -5.89 -8.79
C ASN A 210 -9.01 -4.41 -9.05
N GLY A 211 -8.93 -3.59 -8.03
CA GLY A 211 -9.06 -2.14 -8.12
C GLY A 211 -7.72 -1.43 -8.19
N TRP A 212 -6.80 -1.75 -7.27
CA TRP A 212 -5.52 -1.08 -7.14
C TRP A 212 -4.62 -1.21 -8.36
N VAL A 213 -4.51 -2.40 -8.95
CA VAL A 213 -3.63 -2.62 -10.08
C VAL A 213 -4.08 -1.86 -11.33
N PRO A 214 -5.36 -1.89 -11.77
CA PRO A 214 -5.82 -1.04 -12.87
C PRO A 214 -5.70 0.46 -12.58
N TRP A 215 -5.93 0.90 -11.33
CA TRP A 215 -5.70 2.28 -10.91
C TRP A 215 -4.23 2.67 -11.09
N ALA A 216 -3.29 1.80 -10.70
CA ALA A 216 -1.86 2.06 -10.86
C ALA A 216 -1.44 2.13 -12.35
N VAL A 217 -2.02 1.27 -13.21
CA VAL A 217 -1.80 1.37 -14.67
C VAL A 217 -2.28 2.71 -15.20
N TRP A 218 -3.44 3.18 -14.72
CA TRP A 218 -3.98 4.47 -15.12
C TRP A 218 -3.11 5.64 -14.65
N GLN A 219 -2.65 5.64 -13.39
CA GLN A 219 -1.73 6.66 -12.86
C GLN A 219 -0.42 6.68 -13.66
N TRP A 220 0.14 5.50 -13.94
CA TRP A 220 1.31 5.39 -14.79
C TRP A 220 1.05 5.94 -16.20
N TYR A 221 -0.05 5.56 -16.84
CA TYR A 221 -0.37 6.00 -18.19
C TYR A 221 -0.53 7.52 -18.29
N ARG A 222 -1.10 8.15 -17.27
CA ARG A 222 -1.26 9.62 -17.22
C ARG A 222 0.05 10.35 -16.98
N ALA A 223 0.98 9.77 -16.25
CA ALA A 223 2.27 10.37 -15.91
C ALA A 223 3.39 10.03 -16.91
N ALA A 224 3.30 8.91 -17.61
CA ALA A 224 4.32 8.42 -18.52
C ALA A 224 4.52 9.35 -19.74
N PRO A 225 5.75 9.44 -20.28
CA PRO A 225 6.00 10.14 -21.55
C PRO A 225 5.07 9.63 -22.66
N ALA A 226 4.61 10.54 -23.51
CA ALA A 226 3.65 10.23 -24.58
C ALA A 226 4.18 9.19 -25.57
N ASP A 227 5.50 9.26 -25.84
CA ASP A 227 6.16 8.35 -26.77
C ASP A 227 6.13 6.91 -26.28
N GLY A 228 5.63 6.01 -27.11
CA GLY A 228 5.54 4.57 -26.85
C GLY A 228 4.59 4.14 -25.74
N ARG A 229 3.98 5.06 -24.96
CA ARG A 229 3.12 4.69 -23.81
C ARG A 229 1.91 3.85 -24.22
N ARG A 230 1.30 4.14 -25.40
CA ARG A 230 0.16 3.35 -25.89
C ARG A 230 0.57 1.92 -26.25
N ALA A 231 1.72 1.71 -26.88
CA ALA A 231 2.25 0.39 -27.17
C ALA A 231 2.50 -0.39 -25.87
N ARG A 232 3.10 0.25 -24.88
CA ARG A 232 3.32 -0.35 -23.55
C ARG A 232 2.00 -0.63 -22.83
N LEU A 233 0.98 0.23 -22.93
CA LEU A 233 -0.37 -0.06 -22.42
C LEU A 233 -0.92 -1.34 -23.03
N MET A 234 -0.76 -1.53 -24.34
CA MET A 234 -1.26 -2.73 -25.01
C MET A 234 -0.59 -4.02 -24.50
N THR A 235 0.65 -3.98 -24.01
CA THR A 235 1.27 -5.14 -23.36
C THR A 235 0.66 -5.48 -22.00
N LEU A 236 0.09 -4.50 -21.30
CA LEU A 236 -0.59 -4.67 -20.02
C LEU A 236 -2.10 -4.92 -20.17
N TYR A 237 -2.66 -4.67 -21.35
CA TYR A 237 -4.11 -4.68 -21.58
C TYR A 237 -4.77 -6.02 -21.23
N PRO A 238 -4.19 -7.20 -21.54
CA PRO A 238 -4.76 -8.48 -21.13
C PRO A 238 -4.93 -8.62 -19.61
N MET A 239 -4.00 -8.07 -18.82
CA MET A 239 -4.11 -8.02 -17.36
C MET A 239 -5.27 -7.13 -16.92
N ILE A 240 -5.44 -5.95 -17.54
CA ILE A 240 -6.54 -5.03 -17.25
C ILE A 240 -7.89 -5.69 -17.53
N VAL A 241 -8.03 -6.37 -18.68
CA VAL A 241 -9.25 -7.08 -19.05
C VAL A 241 -9.64 -8.09 -17.98
N LYS A 242 -8.72 -8.97 -17.61
CA LYS A 242 -8.98 -9.99 -16.58
C LYS A 242 -9.36 -9.36 -15.23
N ALA A 243 -8.64 -8.31 -14.81
CA ALA A 243 -8.87 -7.64 -13.53
C ALA A 243 -10.25 -6.95 -13.48
N ALA A 244 -10.56 -6.14 -14.49
CA ALA A 244 -11.80 -5.38 -14.54
C ALA A 244 -13.03 -6.27 -14.76
N ASP A 245 -12.91 -7.31 -15.56
CA ASP A 245 -13.99 -8.29 -15.74
C ASP A 245 -14.25 -9.08 -14.45
N ARG A 246 -13.21 -9.44 -13.70
CA ARG A 246 -13.35 -10.05 -12.37
C ARG A 246 -14.06 -9.11 -11.41
N ALA A 247 -13.63 -7.85 -11.33
CA ALA A 247 -14.28 -6.83 -10.52
C ALA A 247 -15.74 -6.66 -10.88
N ALA A 248 -16.06 -6.52 -12.17
CA ALA A 248 -17.44 -6.35 -12.66
C ALA A 248 -18.34 -7.54 -12.35
N ARG A 249 -17.83 -8.77 -12.50
CA ARG A 249 -18.57 -10.01 -12.18
C ARG A 249 -18.75 -10.24 -10.69
N SER A 250 -17.93 -9.68 -9.84
CA SER A 250 -18.06 -9.82 -8.38
C SER A 250 -19.19 -9.01 -7.78
N LEU A 251 -19.76 -8.04 -8.51
CA LEU A 251 -20.80 -7.16 -8.01
C LEU A 251 -22.14 -7.88 -7.91
N GLY A 252 -22.71 -7.90 -6.72
CA GLY A 252 -24.07 -8.42 -6.45
C GLY A 252 -25.18 -7.58 -7.07
N ALA A 253 -26.43 -7.97 -6.83
CA ALA A 253 -27.62 -7.26 -7.34
C ALA A 253 -27.70 -5.82 -6.79
N ASP A 254 -27.20 -5.58 -5.58
CA ASP A 254 -27.11 -4.26 -4.93
C ASP A 254 -25.96 -3.40 -5.46
N GLY A 255 -25.17 -3.90 -6.40
CA GLY A 255 -24.02 -3.22 -6.98
C GLY A 255 -22.75 -3.27 -6.13
N LEU A 256 -22.76 -3.94 -4.98
CA LEU A 256 -21.59 -4.04 -4.10
C LEU A 256 -20.83 -5.35 -4.30
N PRO A 257 -19.50 -5.38 -4.00
CA PRO A 257 -18.75 -6.62 -3.93
C PRO A 257 -19.21 -7.47 -2.75
N PRO A 258 -18.93 -8.79 -2.74
CA PRO A 258 -19.23 -9.66 -1.59
C PRO A 258 -18.40 -9.26 -0.37
N ALA A 259 -18.81 -9.73 0.81
CA ALA A 259 -17.97 -9.74 1.98
C ALA A 259 -16.64 -10.44 1.67
N SER A 260 -15.53 -9.82 2.05
CA SER A 260 -14.18 -10.30 1.75
C SER A 260 -13.19 -9.79 2.79
N PRO A 261 -11.98 -10.36 2.89
CA PRO A 261 -10.92 -9.68 3.59
C PRO A 261 -10.71 -8.28 3.02
N ASP A 262 -10.60 -7.30 3.91
CA ASP A 262 -10.27 -5.93 3.50
C ASP A 262 -8.74 -5.73 3.38
N TYR A 263 -8.34 -4.50 3.16
CA TYR A 263 -6.92 -4.14 3.02
C TYR A 263 -6.09 -4.30 4.31
N TRP A 264 -6.73 -4.52 5.47
CA TRP A 264 -6.08 -4.94 6.70
C TRP A 264 -5.96 -6.46 6.83
N GLU A 265 -6.38 -7.21 5.82
CA GLU A 265 -6.40 -8.68 5.79
C GLU A 265 -7.36 -9.28 6.83
N LEU A 266 -8.32 -8.49 7.29
CA LEU A 266 -9.38 -8.89 8.20
C LEU A 266 -10.64 -9.24 7.43
N MET A 267 -11.17 -10.45 7.67
CA MET A 267 -12.46 -10.85 7.11
C MET A 267 -13.58 -9.99 7.70
N THR A 268 -14.44 -9.46 6.83
CA THR A 268 -15.66 -8.76 7.23
C THR A 268 -16.88 -9.62 6.93
N SER A 269 -17.94 -9.46 7.74
CA SER A 269 -19.20 -10.20 7.56
C SER A 269 -20.11 -9.62 6.48
N SER A 270 -19.82 -8.41 6.00
CA SER A 270 -20.57 -7.68 4.98
C SER A 270 -19.62 -6.90 4.06
N PRO A 271 -20.11 -6.38 2.91
CA PRO A 271 -19.29 -5.53 2.04
C PRO A 271 -18.59 -4.41 2.80
N ASN A 272 -17.31 -4.20 2.50
CA ASN A 272 -16.48 -3.18 3.15
C ASN A 272 -15.99 -2.11 2.16
N ILE A 273 -15.80 -0.89 2.68
CA ILE A 273 -15.39 0.26 1.87
C ILE A 273 -13.93 0.11 1.40
N GLY A 274 -13.08 -0.58 2.16
CA GLY A 274 -11.68 -0.88 1.82
C GLY A 274 -11.52 -1.76 0.58
N THR A 275 -12.60 -2.47 0.17
CA THR A 275 -12.67 -3.22 -1.08
C THR A 275 -13.49 -2.45 -2.13
N ALA A 276 -14.66 -1.90 -1.76
CA ALA A 276 -15.58 -1.27 -2.71
C ALA A 276 -14.97 -0.01 -3.38
N ALA A 277 -14.30 0.84 -2.60
CA ALA A 277 -13.71 2.07 -3.13
C ALA A 277 -12.54 1.82 -4.11
N PRO A 278 -11.57 0.93 -3.81
CA PRO A 278 -10.57 0.54 -4.80
C PRO A 278 -11.15 -0.05 -6.08
N LEU A 279 -12.16 -0.92 -5.97
CA LEU A 279 -12.82 -1.48 -7.15
C LEU A 279 -13.47 -0.41 -8.02
N LEU A 280 -14.08 0.61 -7.41
CA LEU A 280 -14.63 1.75 -8.14
C LEU A 280 -13.53 2.51 -8.88
N ALA A 281 -12.42 2.80 -8.21
CA ALA A 281 -11.26 3.44 -8.82
C ALA A 281 -10.72 2.64 -10.00
N GLY A 282 -10.56 1.32 -9.81
CA GLY A 282 -10.06 0.42 -10.84
C GLY A 282 -11.00 0.25 -12.04
N LEU A 283 -12.32 0.20 -11.83
CA LEU A 283 -13.31 0.11 -12.92
C LEU A 283 -13.35 1.42 -13.72
N ASN A 284 -13.32 2.58 -13.05
CA ASN A 284 -13.23 3.89 -13.71
C ASN A 284 -11.93 4.00 -14.51
N ALA A 285 -10.80 3.61 -13.93
CA ALA A 285 -9.50 3.58 -14.58
C ALA A 285 -9.51 2.66 -15.81
N SER A 286 -10.05 1.44 -15.67
CA SER A 286 -10.11 0.47 -16.76
C SER A 286 -10.96 0.94 -17.91
N ALA A 287 -12.11 1.57 -17.64
CA ALA A 287 -13.00 2.11 -18.67
C ALA A 287 -12.31 3.23 -19.48
N ASP A 288 -11.54 4.11 -18.80
CA ASP A 288 -10.79 5.17 -19.46
C ASP A 288 -9.60 4.61 -20.27
N LEU A 289 -8.84 3.69 -19.70
CA LEU A 289 -7.76 2.99 -20.42
C LEU A 289 -8.26 2.19 -21.63
N ALA A 290 -9.47 1.65 -21.58
CA ALA A 290 -10.07 0.96 -22.72
C ALA A 290 -10.37 1.92 -23.88
N ARG A 291 -10.78 3.16 -23.60
CA ARG A 291 -10.94 4.19 -24.66
C ARG A 291 -9.60 4.53 -25.28
N GLU A 292 -8.56 4.74 -24.45
CA GLU A 292 -7.18 5.01 -24.90
C GLU A 292 -6.63 3.85 -25.77
N ALA A 293 -7.03 2.60 -25.43
CA ALA A 293 -6.66 1.40 -26.17
C ALA A 293 -7.48 1.18 -27.44
N GLY A 294 -8.55 1.98 -27.69
CA GLY A 294 -9.46 1.78 -28.82
C GLY A 294 -10.39 0.57 -28.64
N ARG A 295 -10.86 0.31 -27.42
CA ARG A 295 -11.72 -0.83 -27.04
C ARG A 295 -13.06 -0.36 -26.46
N PRO A 296 -13.96 0.23 -27.29
CA PRO A 296 -15.20 0.85 -26.81
C PRO A 296 -16.15 -0.12 -26.13
N GLY A 297 -16.19 -1.40 -26.55
CA GLY A 297 -17.02 -2.44 -25.92
C GLY A 297 -16.60 -2.72 -24.47
N ASP A 298 -15.30 -2.81 -24.20
CA ASP A 298 -14.74 -2.97 -22.86
C ASP A 298 -15.01 -1.74 -22.02
N ALA A 299 -14.77 -0.55 -22.57
CA ALA A 299 -15.04 0.72 -21.91
C ALA A 299 -16.49 0.83 -21.44
N ALA A 300 -17.45 0.54 -22.31
CA ALA A 300 -18.87 0.57 -21.99
C ALA A 300 -19.25 -0.47 -20.92
N ARG A 301 -18.68 -1.68 -20.97
CA ARG A 301 -18.94 -2.74 -19.98
C ARG A 301 -18.48 -2.35 -18.60
N TRP A 302 -17.23 -1.86 -18.47
CA TRP A 302 -16.66 -1.47 -17.18
C TRP A 302 -17.25 -0.16 -16.65
N ALA A 303 -17.62 0.77 -17.53
CA ALA A 303 -18.37 1.97 -17.14
C ALA A 303 -19.72 1.63 -16.50
N ARG A 304 -20.47 0.68 -17.07
CA ARG A 304 -21.72 0.20 -16.45
C ARG A 304 -21.48 -0.43 -15.08
N ALA A 305 -20.41 -1.22 -14.92
CA ALA A 305 -20.06 -1.81 -13.63
C ALA A 305 -19.66 -0.72 -12.60
N ALA A 306 -18.88 0.28 -13.01
CA ALA A 306 -18.50 1.42 -12.17
C ALA A 306 -19.73 2.20 -11.69
N ARG A 307 -20.69 2.48 -12.58
CA ARG A 307 -21.95 3.16 -12.19
C ARG A 307 -22.77 2.34 -11.19
N ARG A 308 -22.91 1.03 -11.41
CA ARG A 308 -23.62 0.14 -10.48
C ARG A 308 -22.95 0.15 -9.09
N LEU A 309 -21.62 0.05 -9.06
CA LEU A 309 -20.85 0.07 -7.81
C LEU A 309 -20.95 1.44 -7.11
N SER A 310 -20.85 2.54 -7.85
CA SER A 310 -21.02 3.89 -7.32
C SER A 310 -22.40 4.09 -6.70
N ALA A 311 -23.47 3.63 -7.37
CA ALA A 311 -24.82 3.68 -6.84
C ALA A 311 -24.98 2.82 -5.58
N GLY A 312 -24.39 1.62 -5.54
CA GLY A 312 -24.38 0.75 -4.37
C GLY A 312 -23.67 1.41 -3.17
N ILE A 313 -22.50 2.01 -3.41
CA ILE A 313 -21.75 2.75 -2.38
C ILE A 313 -22.57 3.94 -1.86
N SER A 314 -23.16 4.74 -2.75
CA SER A 314 -23.99 5.87 -2.37
C SER A 314 -25.22 5.45 -1.56
N LYS A 315 -25.85 4.35 -1.90
CA LYS A 315 -27.04 3.85 -1.20
C LYS A 315 -26.73 3.26 0.17
N ARG A 316 -25.59 2.56 0.32
CA ARG A 316 -25.33 1.73 1.49
C ARG A 316 -24.25 2.28 2.43
N PHE A 317 -23.23 2.97 1.94
CA PHE A 317 -22.16 3.53 2.76
C PHE A 317 -22.37 5.00 3.12
N PHE A 318 -22.90 5.82 2.19
CA PHE A 318 -23.08 7.26 2.45
C PHE A 318 -23.97 7.55 3.67
N PRO A 319 -25.14 6.89 3.88
CA PRO A 319 -25.96 7.15 5.08
C PRO A 319 -25.24 6.84 6.40
N LEU A 320 -24.21 5.99 6.36
CA LEU A 320 -23.39 5.63 7.53
C LEU A 320 -22.11 6.48 7.62
N GLY A 321 -21.96 7.53 6.81
CA GLY A 321 -20.75 8.35 6.79
C GLY A 321 -19.52 7.57 6.30
N TYR A 322 -19.72 6.62 5.39
CA TYR A 322 -18.66 5.76 4.82
C TYR A 322 -17.90 4.94 5.87
N GLN A 323 -18.61 4.38 6.85
CA GLN A 323 -18.04 3.43 7.80
C GLN A 323 -17.44 2.21 7.09
N ARG A 324 -16.64 1.42 7.81
CA ARG A 324 -15.89 0.29 7.28
C ARG A 324 -16.77 -0.72 6.54
N THR A 325 -17.97 -1.02 7.07
CA THR A 325 -18.90 -1.99 6.50
C THR A 325 -20.32 -1.43 6.36
N VAL A 326 -21.10 -2.00 5.43
CA VAL A 326 -22.47 -1.56 5.14
C VAL A 326 -23.48 -1.85 6.24
N ASP A 327 -23.14 -2.66 7.23
CA ASP A 327 -23.95 -2.94 8.42
C ASP A 327 -23.57 -2.04 9.62
N GLY A 328 -22.55 -1.20 9.47
CA GLY A 328 -22.08 -0.28 10.49
C GLY A 328 -21.40 -0.91 11.71
N ARG A 329 -21.23 -2.23 11.73
CA ARG A 329 -20.74 -2.96 12.92
C ARG A 329 -19.25 -2.77 13.21
N HIS A 330 -18.48 -2.38 12.20
CA HIS A 330 -17.02 -2.27 12.29
C HIS A 330 -16.53 -0.81 12.38
N GLY A 331 -17.42 0.12 12.69
CA GLY A 331 -17.07 1.51 12.96
C GLY A 331 -16.48 2.26 11.76
N ARG A 332 -15.70 3.29 12.05
CA ARG A 332 -14.98 4.10 11.06
C ARG A 332 -13.65 3.45 10.70
N ASP A 333 -13.17 3.75 9.50
CA ASP A 333 -11.92 3.21 8.99
C ASP A 333 -11.22 4.22 8.07
N SER A 334 -9.89 4.23 8.07
CA SER A 334 -9.10 5.10 7.20
C SER A 334 -9.35 4.86 5.70
N ALA A 335 -9.95 3.73 5.32
CA ALA A 335 -10.37 3.46 3.93
C ALA A 335 -11.41 4.45 3.38
N VAL A 336 -12.08 5.26 4.21
CA VAL A 336 -12.90 6.37 3.74
C VAL A 336 -12.12 7.30 2.80
N THR A 337 -10.81 7.41 2.98
CA THR A 337 -9.91 8.20 2.14
C THR A 337 -9.82 7.68 0.71
N PHE A 338 -10.11 6.40 0.47
CA PHE A 338 -10.12 5.81 -0.87
C PHE A 338 -11.30 6.27 -1.73
N MET A 339 -12.29 6.95 -1.15
CA MET A 339 -13.36 7.64 -1.88
C MET A 339 -12.94 9.03 -2.38
N ALA A 340 -11.78 9.53 -1.97
CA ALA A 340 -11.22 10.83 -2.36
C ALA A 340 -10.22 10.71 -3.54
N PRO A 341 -9.85 11.83 -4.19
CA PRO A 341 -8.68 11.87 -5.06
C PRO A 341 -7.41 11.43 -4.27
N PRO A 342 -6.46 10.75 -4.92
CA PRO A 342 -6.37 10.47 -6.36
C PRO A 342 -7.04 9.14 -6.78
N PHE A 343 -7.89 8.56 -5.96
CA PHE A 343 -8.52 7.26 -6.22
C PHE A 343 -9.87 7.43 -6.91
N ASN A 344 -10.74 8.24 -6.33
CA ASN A 344 -12.08 8.51 -6.82
C ASN A 344 -12.37 10.03 -6.82
N SER A 345 -13.35 10.46 -7.63
CA SER A 345 -13.90 11.81 -7.52
C SER A 345 -14.75 11.88 -6.25
N ALA A 346 -14.40 12.77 -5.35
CA ALA A 346 -15.05 12.89 -4.05
C ALA A 346 -16.58 13.07 -4.18
N PRO A 347 -17.40 12.11 -3.70
CA PRO A 347 -18.86 12.26 -3.73
C PRO A 347 -19.34 13.29 -2.71
N ALA A 348 -20.60 13.73 -2.85
CA ALA A 348 -21.24 14.62 -1.88
C ALA A 348 -21.16 14.01 -0.47
N GLY A 349 -20.94 14.83 0.55
CA GLY A 349 -20.82 14.42 1.95
C GLY A 349 -19.47 13.80 2.35
N LEU A 350 -18.61 13.40 1.40
CA LEU A 350 -17.30 12.84 1.74
C LEU A 350 -16.41 13.79 2.57
N PRO A 351 -16.37 15.11 2.32
CA PRO A 351 -15.56 16.01 3.15
C PRO A 351 -15.92 15.96 4.63
N ALA A 352 -17.21 15.89 4.97
CA ALA A 352 -17.67 15.76 6.34
C ALA A 352 -17.32 14.39 6.95
N ALA A 353 -17.44 13.31 6.17
CA ALA A 353 -17.07 11.96 6.59
C ALA A 353 -15.57 11.84 6.87
N LEU A 354 -14.71 12.42 6.02
CA LEU A 354 -13.26 12.48 6.24
C LEU A 354 -12.93 13.18 7.56
N GLU A 355 -13.53 14.34 7.82
CA GLU A 355 -13.31 15.09 9.06
C GLU A 355 -13.76 14.30 10.31
N ALA A 356 -14.94 13.69 10.24
CA ALA A 356 -15.48 12.92 11.34
C ALA A 356 -14.60 11.68 11.63
N THR A 357 -14.16 10.98 10.58
CA THR A 357 -13.29 9.81 10.72
C THR A 357 -11.90 10.22 11.23
N TYR A 358 -11.29 11.27 10.67
CA TYR A 358 -9.99 11.77 11.15
C TYR A 358 -10.02 12.08 12.66
N ARG A 359 -11.07 12.76 13.14
CA ARG A 359 -11.21 13.07 14.57
C ARG A 359 -11.39 11.82 15.42
N ALA A 360 -12.20 10.87 14.95
CA ALA A 360 -12.48 9.64 15.69
C ALA A 360 -11.24 8.72 15.80
N LEU A 361 -10.40 8.64 14.75
CA LEU A 361 -9.24 7.76 14.73
C LEU A 361 -7.98 8.39 15.34
N ARG A 362 -8.04 9.67 15.72
CA ARG A 362 -6.86 10.39 16.22
C ARG A 362 -6.48 9.94 17.62
N LEU A 363 -5.24 9.54 17.78
CA LEU A 363 -4.64 9.15 19.05
C LEU A 363 -3.96 10.35 19.75
N PRO A 364 -3.71 10.27 21.09
CA PRO A 364 -3.05 11.34 21.84
C PRO A 364 -1.68 11.77 21.28
N ASN A 365 -0.94 10.87 20.62
CA ASN A 365 0.33 11.17 19.96
C ASN A 365 0.17 11.91 18.61
N GLY A 366 -1.07 12.20 18.19
CA GLY A 366 -1.42 12.95 16.99
C GLY A 366 -1.59 12.11 15.72
N GLY A 367 -1.16 10.85 15.70
CA GLY A 367 -1.36 9.93 14.58
C GLY A 367 -2.70 9.20 14.65
N LEU A 368 -3.00 8.41 13.63
CA LEU A 368 -4.27 7.69 13.52
C LEU A 368 -4.10 6.19 13.75
N THR A 369 -5.06 5.59 14.46
CA THR A 369 -5.30 4.16 14.36
C THR A 369 -5.95 3.84 12.99
N PRO A 370 -5.81 2.61 12.47
CA PRO A 370 -6.48 2.22 11.21
C PRO A 370 -7.99 2.38 11.21
N GLY A 371 -8.63 2.02 12.31
CA GLY A 371 -10.07 2.09 12.51
C GLY A 371 -10.43 2.13 13.98
N ASP A 372 -11.71 2.35 14.29
CA ASP A 372 -12.25 2.38 15.65
C ASP A 372 -13.08 1.12 16.01
N ASP A 373 -12.92 0.04 15.21
CA ASP A 373 -13.52 -1.25 15.52
C ASP A 373 -12.95 -1.82 16.83
N PRO A 374 -13.77 -1.99 17.90
CA PRO A 374 -13.29 -2.51 19.18
C PRO A 374 -12.74 -3.94 19.12
N GLY A 375 -13.18 -4.72 18.13
CA GLY A 375 -12.72 -6.11 17.91
C GLY A 375 -11.44 -6.22 17.10
N ALA A 376 -10.92 -5.11 16.58
CA ALA A 376 -9.75 -5.13 15.73
C ALA A 376 -8.43 -5.09 16.52
N PRO A 377 -7.36 -5.72 16.00
CA PRO A 377 -6.11 -5.93 16.74
C PRO A 377 -5.14 -4.75 16.70
N TRP A 378 -5.51 -3.57 16.18
CA TRP A 378 -4.56 -2.48 16.03
C TRP A 378 -4.28 -1.69 17.33
N GLY A 379 -5.14 -1.81 18.35
CA GLY A 379 -4.93 -1.18 19.64
C GLY A 379 -4.74 0.35 19.56
N ALA A 380 -4.04 0.91 20.53
CA ALA A 380 -3.72 2.34 20.61
C ALA A 380 -2.39 2.70 19.92
N THR A 381 -2.08 2.03 18.81
CA THR A 381 -0.85 2.28 18.03
C THR A 381 -1.19 3.11 16.79
N ALA A 382 -0.45 4.21 16.59
CA ALA A 382 -0.59 5.01 15.38
C ALA A 382 0.09 4.31 14.19
N TRP A 383 -0.63 4.30 13.06
CA TRP A 383 -0.11 3.74 11.83
C TRP A 383 0.20 4.87 10.83
N THR A 384 1.42 4.88 10.34
CA THR A 384 1.86 5.94 9.43
C THR A 384 1.14 5.92 8.09
N PRO A 385 0.84 4.73 7.45
CA PRO A 385 0.04 4.73 6.23
C PRO A 385 -1.38 5.25 6.46
N SER A 386 -2.07 4.85 7.55
CA SER A 386 -3.42 5.33 7.87
C SER A 386 -3.44 6.85 8.03
N THR A 387 -2.43 7.41 8.70
CA THR A 387 -2.29 8.86 8.88
C THR A 387 -1.98 9.54 7.54
N ALA A 388 -1.06 8.99 6.76
CA ALA A 388 -0.64 9.54 5.48
C ALA A 388 -1.76 9.53 4.41
N PHE A 389 -2.72 8.59 4.47
CA PHE A 389 -3.89 8.58 3.59
C PHE A 389 -4.72 9.86 3.69
N PHE A 390 -4.91 10.40 4.89
CA PHE A 390 -5.63 11.68 5.07
C PHE A 390 -4.83 12.84 4.48
N ALA A 391 -3.51 12.85 4.65
CA ALA A 391 -2.66 13.86 4.01
C ALA A 391 -2.80 13.81 2.48
N LEU A 392 -2.76 12.60 1.88
CA LEU A 392 -2.91 12.41 0.45
C LEU A 392 -4.30 12.83 -0.05
N ALA A 393 -5.37 12.37 0.62
CA ALA A 393 -6.73 12.69 0.24
C ALA A 393 -7.02 14.20 0.28
N TRP A 394 -6.52 14.90 1.30
CA TRP A 394 -6.66 16.36 1.39
C TRP A 394 -5.76 17.10 0.43
N ALA A 395 -4.52 16.64 0.20
CA ALA A 395 -3.62 17.25 -0.77
C ALA A 395 -4.18 17.14 -2.20
N ALA A 396 -4.54 15.94 -2.62
CA ALA A 396 -5.11 15.68 -3.95
C ALA A 396 -6.51 16.30 -4.12
N GLY A 397 -7.26 16.46 -3.03
CA GLY A 397 -8.55 17.13 -2.98
C GLY A 397 -8.48 18.66 -2.89
N GLY A 398 -7.30 19.28 -3.08
CA GLY A 398 -7.14 20.74 -3.08
C GLY A 398 -7.27 21.40 -1.71
N ARG A 399 -6.94 20.68 -0.62
CA ARG A 399 -7.01 21.20 0.76
C ARG A 399 -5.63 21.21 1.45
N PRO A 400 -4.64 21.96 0.93
CA PRO A 400 -3.26 21.92 1.42
C PRO A 400 -3.14 22.34 2.89
N ALA A 401 -3.98 23.25 3.38
CA ALA A 401 -3.97 23.67 4.77
C ALA A 401 -4.32 22.54 5.76
N LYS A 402 -5.08 21.52 5.32
CA LYS A 402 -5.35 20.33 6.13
C LYS A 402 -4.30 19.25 5.94
N ALA A 403 -3.84 19.05 4.71
CA ALA A 403 -2.84 18.06 4.37
C ALA A 403 -1.48 18.32 5.04
N GLY A 404 -1.04 19.58 5.06
CA GLY A 404 0.29 19.98 5.55
C GLY A 404 0.59 19.49 6.96
N PRO A 405 -0.20 19.84 7.98
CA PRO A 405 0.06 19.41 9.36
C PRO A 405 0.07 17.90 9.55
N VAL A 406 -0.79 17.16 8.81
CA VAL A 406 -0.82 15.70 8.88
C VAL A 406 0.42 15.08 8.25
N LEU A 407 0.84 15.60 7.10
CA LEU A 407 2.07 15.16 6.44
C LEU A 407 3.29 15.47 7.30
N GLU A 408 3.35 16.64 7.93
CA GLU A 408 4.41 17.04 8.84
C GLU A 408 4.52 16.07 10.02
N TRP A 409 3.37 15.68 10.61
CA TRP A 409 3.36 14.65 11.64
C TRP A 409 3.98 13.35 11.13
N VAL A 410 3.60 12.85 9.96
CA VAL A 410 4.18 11.61 9.37
C VAL A 410 5.70 11.77 9.19
N LEU A 411 6.14 12.91 8.64
CA LEU A 411 7.55 13.19 8.42
C LEU A 411 8.35 13.33 9.71
N SER A 412 7.73 13.78 10.80
CA SER A 412 8.36 13.86 12.12
C SER A 412 8.61 12.49 12.77
N LYS A 413 7.95 11.42 12.25
CA LYS A 413 8.05 10.06 12.80
C LYS A 413 9.11 9.19 12.11
N ARG A 414 9.91 9.76 11.22
CA ARG A 414 11.05 9.07 10.64
C ARG A 414 12.03 8.62 11.74
N ASN A 415 12.62 7.45 11.56
CA ASN A 415 13.64 6.96 12.48
C ASN A 415 14.97 7.74 12.32
N ALA A 416 15.99 7.36 13.08
CA ALA A 416 17.31 8.01 13.06
C ALA A 416 18.02 7.98 11.69
N LEU A 417 17.68 7.03 10.82
CA LEU A 417 18.16 6.96 9.45
C LEU A 417 17.32 7.80 8.46
N GLY A 418 16.24 8.44 8.92
CA GLY A 418 15.31 9.18 8.09
C GLY A 418 14.28 8.31 7.37
N GLU A 419 14.18 7.02 7.72
CA GLU A 419 13.24 6.09 7.12
C GLU A 419 11.86 6.19 7.75
N LEU A 420 10.83 6.01 6.91
CA LEU A 420 9.43 6.02 7.32
C LEU A 420 9.02 4.64 7.86
N PRO A 421 8.61 4.54 9.13
CA PRO A 421 8.20 3.27 9.74
C PRO A 421 6.77 2.90 9.31
N GLU A 422 6.34 1.67 9.67
CA GLU A 422 4.93 1.27 9.58
C GLU A 422 4.09 1.86 10.72
N LYS A 423 4.64 1.87 11.93
CA LYS A 423 3.91 2.21 13.16
C LYS A 423 4.70 3.20 14.01
N VAL A 424 3.95 3.83 14.92
CA VAL A 424 4.51 4.73 15.94
C VAL A 424 3.98 4.28 17.28
N ASP A 425 4.87 4.01 18.22
CA ASP A 425 4.50 3.56 19.57
C ASP A 425 3.81 4.68 20.40
N LYS A 426 3.35 4.32 21.60
CA LYS A 426 2.70 5.28 22.51
C LYS A 426 3.61 6.45 22.90
N ALA A 427 4.93 6.25 22.91
CA ALA A 427 5.91 7.29 23.19
C ALA A 427 6.24 8.16 21.95
N GLY A 428 5.59 7.94 20.83
CA GLY A 428 5.79 8.70 19.59
C GLY A 428 7.03 8.30 18.80
N ARG A 429 7.63 7.13 19.08
CA ARG A 429 8.83 6.63 18.42
C ARG A 429 8.47 5.69 17.25
N ALA A 430 9.31 5.69 16.22
CA ALA A 430 9.20 4.75 15.10
C ALA A 430 9.22 3.29 15.62
N ALA A 431 8.25 2.51 15.15
CA ALA A 431 8.07 1.12 15.53
C ALA A 431 7.74 0.26 14.31
N SER A 432 7.90 -1.08 14.46
CA SER A 432 7.74 -2.04 13.38
C SER A 432 8.81 -1.87 12.28
N VAL A 433 8.53 -2.27 11.03
CA VAL A 433 9.49 -2.19 9.93
C VAL A 433 9.72 -0.75 9.48
N ALA A 434 10.96 -0.42 9.14
CA ALA A 434 11.34 0.79 8.42
C ALA A 434 12.51 0.48 7.47
N PRO A 435 12.46 0.94 6.20
CA PRO A 435 11.34 1.66 5.58
C PRO A 435 10.13 0.77 5.29
N LEU A 436 8.93 1.36 5.31
CA LEU A 436 7.74 0.78 4.71
C LEU A 436 7.49 1.44 3.35
N ALA A 437 7.50 0.63 2.27
CA ALA A 437 7.29 1.12 0.91
C ALA A 437 5.96 1.85 0.75
N TRP A 438 4.90 1.32 1.36
CA TRP A 438 3.56 1.90 1.27
C TRP A 438 3.51 3.32 1.86
N THR A 439 4.02 3.52 3.09
CA THR A 439 4.11 4.86 3.69
C THR A 439 4.96 5.80 2.83
N GLY A 440 6.13 5.32 2.37
CA GLY A 440 7.00 6.09 1.48
C GLY A 440 6.29 6.55 0.21
N SER A 441 5.53 5.66 -0.42
CA SER A 441 4.75 5.96 -1.62
C SER A 441 3.65 7.01 -1.37
N ILE A 442 2.90 6.87 -0.28
CA ILE A 442 1.82 7.81 0.07
C ILE A 442 2.41 9.20 0.36
N VAL A 443 3.53 9.27 1.06
CA VAL A 443 4.22 10.54 1.36
C VAL A 443 4.70 11.21 0.07
N VAL A 444 5.34 10.48 -0.84
CA VAL A 444 5.78 11.01 -2.14
C VAL A 444 4.58 11.54 -2.94
N LEU A 445 3.50 10.78 -3.03
CA LEU A 445 2.28 11.20 -3.73
C LEU A 445 1.64 12.44 -3.07
N SER A 446 1.64 12.52 -1.74
CA SER A 446 1.14 13.69 -1.01
C SER A 446 1.94 14.95 -1.34
N LEU A 447 3.27 14.83 -1.41
CA LEU A 447 4.15 15.94 -1.77
C LEU A 447 3.97 16.36 -3.24
N VAL A 448 3.81 15.39 -4.15
CA VAL A 448 3.45 15.66 -5.55
C VAL A 448 2.16 16.48 -5.65
N ALA A 449 1.13 16.08 -4.91
CA ALA A 449 -0.15 16.77 -4.91
C ALA A 449 -0.06 18.20 -4.33
N LEU A 450 0.76 18.40 -3.30
CA LEU A 450 0.95 19.69 -2.63
C LEU A 450 1.76 20.71 -3.46
N GLU A 451 2.57 20.26 -4.43
CA GLU A 451 3.32 21.15 -5.34
C GLU A 451 2.44 21.82 -6.41
N GLY A 452 1.14 21.57 -6.39
CA GLY A 452 0.21 22.25 -7.29
C GLY A 452 -0.04 21.54 -8.63
N GLY A 453 0.57 20.37 -8.86
CA GLY A 453 0.33 19.54 -10.05
C GLY A 453 -0.96 18.73 -9.99
N GLY A 454 -1.61 18.67 -8.82
CA GLY A 454 -2.72 17.77 -8.55
C GLY A 454 -2.40 16.31 -8.89
N LEU A 455 -2.98 15.38 -8.17
CA LEU A 455 -2.99 13.98 -8.59
C LEU A 455 -4.39 13.69 -9.14
N PRO A 456 -4.52 13.40 -10.45
CA PRO A 456 -5.83 13.16 -11.03
C PRO A 456 -6.42 11.86 -10.49
N ALA A 457 -7.74 11.83 -10.34
CA ALA A 457 -8.51 10.61 -10.16
C ALA A 457 -9.02 10.10 -11.53
N PRO A 458 -9.21 8.78 -11.69
CA PRO A 458 -9.89 8.26 -12.88
C PRO A 458 -11.27 8.94 -13.05
N PRO A 459 -11.63 9.35 -14.28
CA PRO A 459 -12.86 10.10 -14.51
C PRO A 459 -14.09 9.25 -14.17
N LEU A 460 -15.09 9.90 -13.56
CA LEU A 460 -16.41 9.28 -13.41
C LEU A 460 -16.96 8.88 -14.79
N GLN A 461 -17.56 7.73 -14.83
CA GLN A 461 -18.13 7.22 -16.07
C GLN A 461 -19.54 7.78 -16.28
N PRO A 462 -19.81 8.35 -17.44
CA PRO A 462 -21.13 8.91 -17.78
C PRO A 462 -22.23 7.85 -17.81
#